data_be459691435f84b7f5e74933820feafa
#
_entry.id   be459691435f84b7f5e74933820feafa
#
_cell.length_a   1.000
_cell.length_b   1.000
_cell.length_c   1.000
_cell.angle_alpha   90.00
_cell.angle_beta   90.00
_cell.angle_gamma   90.00
#
_symmetry.space_group_name_H-M   'P 1'
#
loop_
_entity.id
_entity.type
_entity.pdbx_description
1 polymer ?
#
loop_
_entity_poly.entity_id
_entity_poly.type
_entity_poly.pdbx_seq_one_letter_code
_entity_poly.pdbx_strand_id
1 'polypeptide(L)'
;LHMVLDALREVRIGRIFTDIPRDSSIETVNRIAQEYRDYGCDGIVAVGGGSVLDTAKGVRLLISQGDDNLLDLMGCECLTKETHIPFVAIPTTAGTGSEATSVAVIRNPELNIKMEYISQQLMPDVAILDPKMTKTLPPRITASTGMDTLCHAIEAFSCLQKNPLSDAYAAQAIELVRDYLLRAVCHGYSKEARLAMANASFLAGAA
;
A
#
# COMPACT_ATOMS: atom_id res chain seq x y z
N LEU A 1 -1.39 -15.75 -3.78
CA LEU A 1 -2.50 -15.89 -2.83
C LEU A 1 -2.35 -17.18 -1.99
N HIS A 2 -2.18 -18.38 -2.58
CA HIS A 2 -2.09 -19.66 -1.84
C HIS A 2 -1.10 -19.62 -0.66
N MET A 3 0.11 -19.13 -0.86
CA MET A 3 1.13 -19.02 0.19
C MET A 3 0.66 -18.20 1.40
N VAL A 4 -0.11 -17.14 1.17
CA VAL A 4 -0.67 -16.33 2.27
C VAL A 4 -1.82 -17.05 2.94
N LEU A 5 -2.70 -17.71 2.17
CA LEU A 5 -3.78 -18.52 2.74
C LEU A 5 -3.26 -19.69 3.58
N ASP A 6 -2.18 -20.33 3.12
CA ASP A 6 -1.50 -21.39 3.90
C ASP A 6 -0.93 -20.87 5.24
N ALA A 7 -0.40 -19.63 5.24
CA ALA A 7 0.07 -18.98 6.46
C ALA A 7 -1.08 -18.60 7.41
N LEU A 8 -2.25 -18.29 6.87
CA LEU A 8 -3.45 -17.90 7.62
C LEU A 8 -4.37 -19.09 7.99
N ARG A 9 -3.92 -20.35 7.83
CA ARG A 9 -4.73 -21.55 8.06
C ARG A 9 -5.37 -21.65 9.46
N GLU A 10 -4.79 -20.99 10.47
CA GLU A 10 -5.30 -20.95 11.85
C GLU A 10 -6.17 -19.73 12.13
N VAL A 11 -6.31 -18.83 11.14
CA VAL A 11 -7.11 -17.59 11.22
C VAL A 11 -8.44 -17.81 10.52
N ARG A 12 -9.55 -17.42 11.16
CA ARG A 12 -10.85 -17.43 10.50
C ARG A 12 -10.89 -16.33 9.43
N ILE A 13 -11.01 -16.72 8.17
CA ILE A 13 -11.16 -15.80 7.05
C ILE A 13 -12.65 -15.56 6.81
N GLY A 14 -13.11 -14.32 7.02
CA GLY A 14 -14.51 -13.95 6.78
C GLY A 14 -14.81 -13.81 5.29
N ARG A 15 -13.99 -13.07 4.55
CA ARG A 15 -14.18 -12.83 3.12
C ARG A 15 -12.84 -12.60 2.40
N ILE A 16 -12.76 -12.98 1.13
CA ILE A 16 -11.62 -12.71 0.25
C ILE A 16 -12.12 -11.91 -0.96
N PHE A 17 -11.50 -10.77 -1.22
CA PHE A 17 -11.76 -9.93 -2.39
C PHE A 17 -10.61 -10.07 -3.37
N THR A 18 -10.89 -10.40 -4.64
CA THR A 18 -9.90 -10.54 -5.71
C THR A 18 -10.16 -9.62 -6.89
N ASP A 19 -11.24 -8.86 -6.84
CA ASP A 19 -11.77 -8.00 -7.90
C ASP A 19 -11.49 -6.51 -7.66
N ILE A 20 -10.32 -6.20 -7.06
CA ILE A 20 -9.90 -4.82 -6.85
C ILE A 20 -9.45 -4.22 -8.18
N PRO A 21 -10.08 -3.12 -8.66
CA PRO A 21 -9.70 -2.48 -9.90
C PRO A 21 -8.33 -1.81 -9.81
N ARG A 22 -7.71 -1.57 -10.98
CA ARG A 22 -6.61 -0.61 -11.06
C ARG A 22 -7.17 0.76 -10.69
N ASP A 23 -6.38 1.54 -9.96
CA ASP A 23 -6.85 2.79 -9.37
C ASP A 23 -8.10 2.53 -8.49
N SER A 24 -7.85 2.20 -7.24
CA SER A 24 -8.89 1.99 -6.21
C SER A 24 -10.04 2.99 -6.37
N SER A 25 -11.29 2.56 -6.26
CA SER A 25 -12.45 3.44 -6.38
C SER A 25 -13.27 3.51 -5.10
N ILE A 26 -13.96 4.64 -4.91
CA ILE A 26 -14.84 4.88 -3.76
C ILE A 26 -15.90 3.78 -3.64
N GLU A 27 -16.54 3.38 -4.75
CA GLU A 27 -17.57 2.33 -4.73
C GLU A 27 -16.97 0.99 -4.26
N THR A 28 -15.75 0.68 -4.67
CA THR A 28 -15.07 -0.55 -4.23
C THR A 28 -14.81 -0.50 -2.73
N VAL A 29 -14.33 0.62 -2.21
CA VAL A 29 -14.09 0.81 -0.77
C VAL A 29 -15.40 0.69 0.01
N ASN A 30 -16.45 1.41 -0.38
CA ASN A 30 -17.75 1.40 0.30
C ASN A 30 -18.36 -0.02 0.32
N ARG A 31 -18.31 -0.73 -0.82
CA ARG A 31 -18.78 -2.12 -0.91
C ARG A 31 -18.03 -3.05 0.02
N ILE A 32 -16.70 -2.98 0.03
CA ILE A 32 -15.88 -3.86 0.88
C ILE A 32 -16.09 -3.53 2.36
N ALA A 33 -16.22 -2.26 2.73
CA ALA A 33 -16.49 -1.85 4.09
C ALA A 33 -17.85 -2.40 4.59
N GLN A 34 -18.88 -2.40 3.74
CA GLN A 34 -20.16 -2.99 4.07
C GLN A 34 -20.03 -4.51 4.27
N GLU A 35 -19.39 -5.22 3.35
CA GLU A 35 -19.18 -6.67 3.49
C GLU A 35 -18.32 -7.00 4.73
N TYR A 36 -17.32 -6.18 5.07
CA TYR A 36 -16.53 -6.36 6.30
C TYR A 36 -17.42 -6.38 7.55
N ARG A 37 -18.40 -5.46 7.63
CA ARG A 37 -19.37 -5.39 8.73
C ARG A 37 -20.30 -6.60 8.72
N ASP A 38 -20.83 -6.96 7.55
CA ASP A 38 -21.79 -8.07 7.39
C ASP A 38 -21.18 -9.43 7.80
N TYR A 39 -19.89 -9.63 7.51
CA TYR A 39 -19.15 -10.84 7.89
C TYR A 39 -18.58 -10.80 9.33
N GLY A 40 -18.71 -9.66 10.03
CA GLY A 40 -18.20 -9.49 11.38
C GLY A 40 -16.67 -9.66 11.45
N CYS A 41 -15.96 -9.10 10.48
CA CYS A 41 -14.49 -9.11 10.46
C CYS A 41 -13.92 -8.19 11.54
N ASP A 42 -12.72 -8.51 12.03
CA ASP A 42 -12.02 -7.76 13.08
C ASP A 42 -10.59 -7.32 12.69
N GLY A 43 -10.17 -7.61 11.46
CA GLY A 43 -8.86 -7.21 10.91
C GLY A 43 -8.83 -7.29 9.40
N ILE A 44 -7.78 -6.70 8.82
CA ILE A 44 -7.56 -6.62 7.37
C ILE A 44 -6.17 -7.16 7.02
N VAL A 45 -6.11 -8.05 6.04
CA VAL A 45 -4.86 -8.47 5.40
C VAL A 45 -4.93 -8.11 3.92
N ALA A 46 -4.11 -7.17 3.47
CA ALA A 46 -4.06 -6.77 2.07
C ALA A 46 -2.81 -7.34 1.37
N VAL A 47 -3.04 -8.05 0.27
CA VAL A 47 -1.99 -8.69 -0.54
C VAL A 47 -2.09 -8.15 -1.96
N GLY A 48 -1.24 -7.20 -2.33
CA GLY A 48 -1.34 -6.58 -3.65
C GLY A 48 -0.38 -5.41 -3.85
N GLY A 49 -0.53 -4.72 -4.97
CA GLY A 49 0.14 -3.45 -5.22
C GLY A 49 -0.59 -2.26 -4.59
N GLY A 50 -0.16 -1.04 -4.91
CA GLY A 50 -0.71 0.20 -4.35
C GLY A 50 -2.24 0.27 -4.38
N SER A 51 -2.91 -0.06 -5.50
CA SER A 51 -4.38 -0.04 -5.59
C SER A 51 -5.07 -0.92 -4.54
N VAL A 52 -4.51 -2.11 -4.24
CA VAL A 52 -5.06 -3.01 -3.22
C VAL A 52 -4.82 -2.46 -1.82
N LEU A 53 -3.61 -1.96 -1.56
CA LEU A 53 -3.26 -1.39 -0.27
C LEU A 53 -4.06 -0.12 0.03
N ASP A 54 -4.22 0.76 -0.96
CA ASP A 54 -5.01 1.98 -0.83
C ASP A 54 -6.51 1.68 -0.63
N THR A 55 -7.05 0.67 -1.33
CA THR A 55 -8.41 0.18 -1.06
C THR A 55 -8.55 -0.28 0.40
N ALA A 56 -7.61 -1.08 0.89
CA ALA A 56 -7.64 -1.58 2.28
C ALA A 56 -7.53 -0.45 3.31
N LYS A 57 -6.71 0.57 3.04
CA LYS A 57 -6.62 1.80 3.85
C LYS A 57 -7.94 2.55 3.89
N GLY A 58 -8.57 2.76 2.73
CA GLY A 58 -9.88 3.41 2.66
C GLY A 58 -10.96 2.62 3.41
N VAL A 59 -10.97 1.30 3.28
CA VAL A 59 -11.88 0.41 4.04
C VAL A 59 -11.63 0.55 5.54
N ARG A 60 -10.35 0.48 5.98
CA ARG A 60 -9.99 0.68 7.39
C ARG A 60 -10.48 2.02 7.93
N LEU A 61 -10.25 3.10 7.17
CA LEU A 61 -10.68 4.44 7.53
C LEU A 61 -12.20 4.51 7.71
N LEU A 62 -12.94 4.03 6.71
CA LEU A 62 -14.41 4.08 6.71
C LEU A 62 -15.01 3.29 7.88
N ILE A 63 -14.46 2.12 8.19
CA ILE A 63 -14.91 1.30 9.32
C ILE A 63 -14.54 1.95 10.65
N SER A 64 -13.33 2.51 10.79
CA SER A 64 -12.87 3.13 12.03
C SER A 64 -13.72 4.35 12.43
N GLN A 65 -14.23 5.09 11.46
CA GLN A 65 -15.11 6.24 11.68
C GLN A 65 -16.57 5.82 11.85
N GLY A 66 -16.97 4.65 11.37
CA GLY A 66 -18.36 4.17 11.43
C GLY A 66 -19.27 4.82 10.39
N ASP A 67 -18.69 5.36 9.33
CA ASP A 67 -19.40 5.97 8.21
C ASP A 67 -19.64 4.96 7.09
N ASP A 68 -20.55 5.28 6.17
CA ASP A 68 -20.96 4.40 5.07
C ASP A 68 -20.41 4.86 3.71
N ASN A 69 -19.94 6.09 3.61
CA ASN A 69 -19.42 6.65 2.36
C ASN A 69 -18.06 7.32 2.58
N LEU A 70 -17.04 6.86 1.85
CA LEU A 70 -15.70 7.40 1.95
C LEU A 70 -15.61 8.88 1.54
N LEU A 71 -16.54 9.37 0.70
CA LEU A 71 -16.60 10.80 0.32
C LEU A 71 -16.77 11.73 1.52
N ASP A 72 -17.48 11.28 2.56
CA ASP A 72 -17.76 12.07 3.74
C ASP A 72 -16.50 12.27 4.61
N LEU A 73 -15.45 11.48 4.36
CA LEU A 73 -14.17 11.52 5.06
C LEU A 73 -13.06 12.19 4.23
N MET A 74 -13.41 12.85 3.14
CA MET A 74 -12.44 13.51 2.28
C MET A 74 -11.62 14.55 3.05
N GLY A 75 -10.30 14.58 2.82
CA GLY A 75 -9.38 15.46 3.53
C GLY A 75 -9.03 15.01 4.96
N CYS A 76 -9.72 14.00 5.47
CA CYS A 76 -9.53 13.47 6.85
C CYS A 76 -9.70 14.51 7.98
N GLU A 77 -10.20 15.68 7.69
CA GLU A 77 -10.39 16.77 8.67
C GLU A 77 -11.53 16.48 9.67
N CYS A 78 -12.45 15.60 9.26
CA CYS A 78 -13.64 15.23 10.07
C CYS A 78 -13.43 13.97 10.92
N LEU A 79 -12.21 13.44 11.02
CA LEU A 79 -11.95 12.23 11.80
C LEU A 79 -12.13 12.50 13.30
N THR A 80 -13.11 11.81 13.90
CA THR A 80 -13.49 12.00 15.30
C THR A 80 -13.28 10.76 16.16
N LYS A 81 -13.08 9.60 15.54
CA LYS A 81 -12.94 8.30 16.20
C LYS A 81 -11.58 7.68 15.90
N GLU A 82 -11.06 6.94 16.85
CA GLU A 82 -9.81 6.20 16.74
C GLU A 82 -10.05 4.69 16.98
N THR A 83 -11.08 4.13 16.34
CA THR A 83 -11.29 2.69 16.45
C THR A 83 -10.18 1.95 15.73
N HIS A 84 -9.34 1.25 16.47
CA HIS A 84 -8.24 0.50 15.90
C HIS A 84 -8.72 -0.77 15.21
N ILE A 85 -8.39 -0.89 13.92
CA ILE A 85 -8.60 -2.08 13.09
C ILE A 85 -7.22 -2.63 12.72
N PRO A 86 -6.83 -3.83 13.18
CA PRO A 86 -5.55 -4.44 12.80
C PRO A 86 -5.42 -4.56 11.28
N PHE A 87 -4.29 -4.09 10.75
CA PHE A 87 -4.04 -4.08 9.31
C PHE A 87 -2.64 -4.57 8.96
N VAL A 88 -2.56 -5.66 8.20
CA VAL A 88 -1.33 -6.23 7.67
C VAL A 88 -1.25 -5.99 6.17
N ALA A 89 -0.19 -5.35 5.71
CA ALA A 89 0.09 -5.08 4.31
C ALA A 89 1.19 -6.01 3.77
N ILE A 90 0.93 -6.67 2.65
CA ILE A 90 1.88 -7.56 1.95
C ILE A 90 1.98 -7.09 0.51
N PRO A 91 2.95 -6.20 0.18
CA PRO A 91 3.08 -5.66 -1.16
C PRO A 91 3.52 -6.71 -2.17
N THR A 92 2.92 -6.66 -3.37
CA THR A 92 3.31 -7.49 -4.53
C THR A 92 3.98 -6.68 -5.63
N THR A 93 4.18 -5.39 -5.40
CA THR A 93 4.97 -4.47 -6.22
C THR A 93 5.99 -3.75 -5.34
N ALA A 94 7.07 -3.26 -5.93
CA ALA A 94 8.04 -2.40 -5.27
C ALA A 94 8.02 -1.04 -6.01
N GLY A 95 7.19 -0.12 -5.56
CA GLY A 95 6.92 1.14 -6.24
C GLY A 95 6.35 2.19 -5.32
N THR A 96 5.06 2.09 -5.01
CA THR A 96 4.31 3.12 -4.29
C THR A 96 4.73 3.29 -2.82
N GLY A 97 5.31 2.27 -2.20
CA GLY A 97 5.58 2.28 -0.77
C GLY A 97 4.33 2.41 0.10
N SER A 98 3.14 2.11 -0.45
CA SER A 98 1.87 2.28 0.27
C SER A 98 1.82 1.50 1.59
N GLU A 99 2.58 0.43 1.73
CA GLU A 99 2.75 -0.32 2.99
C GLU A 99 3.44 0.48 4.10
N ALA A 100 4.05 1.63 3.78
CA ALA A 100 4.78 2.50 4.71
C ALA A 100 4.25 3.93 4.76
N THR A 101 3.16 4.24 4.05
CA THR A 101 2.62 5.60 3.96
C THR A 101 1.34 5.77 4.77
N SER A 102 1.12 6.99 5.26
CA SER A 102 -0.14 7.46 5.85
C SER A 102 -1.12 8.02 4.81
N VAL A 103 -0.90 7.72 3.52
CA VAL A 103 -1.67 8.23 2.38
C VAL A 103 -2.40 7.10 1.67
N ALA A 104 -3.62 7.35 1.21
CA ALA A 104 -4.34 6.51 0.25
C ALA A 104 -4.85 7.37 -0.90
N VAL A 105 -4.64 6.91 -2.15
CA VAL A 105 -5.12 7.57 -3.36
C VAL A 105 -6.27 6.76 -3.94
N ILE A 106 -7.47 7.31 -3.90
CA ILE A 106 -8.70 6.62 -4.28
C ILE A 106 -9.45 7.43 -5.34
N ARG A 107 -9.83 6.78 -6.43
CA ARG A 107 -10.51 7.44 -7.53
C ARG A 107 -11.97 7.68 -7.21
N ASN A 108 -12.44 8.90 -7.49
CA ASN A 108 -13.84 9.21 -7.65
C ASN A 108 -14.19 9.11 -9.15
N PRO A 109 -14.91 8.06 -9.58
CA PRO A 109 -15.19 7.86 -11.00
C PRO A 109 -16.22 8.85 -11.53
N GLU A 110 -17.13 9.36 -10.70
CA GLU A 110 -18.14 10.34 -11.11
C GLU A 110 -17.50 11.68 -11.51
N LEU A 111 -16.53 12.14 -10.71
CA LEU A 111 -15.77 13.36 -10.97
C LEU A 111 -14.54 13.13 -11.86
N ASN A 112 -14.18 11.86 -12.10
CA ASN A 112 -12.97 11.46 -12.83
C ASN A 112 -11.67 12.05 -12.23
N ILE A 113 -11.58 12.15 -10.91
CA ILE A 113 -10.41 12.64 -10.17
C ILE A 113 -9.86 11.56 -9.25
N LYS A 114 -8.59 11.68 -8.90
CA LYS A 114 -7.96 10.94 -7.79
C LYS A 114 -8.02 11.82 -6.54
N MET A 115 -8.53 11.25 -5.47
CA MET A 115 -8.67 11.90 -4.17
C MET A 115 -7.62 11.34 -3.23
N GLU A 116 -6.97 12.22 -2.49
CA GLU A 116 -5.97 11.86 -1.50
C GLU A 116 -6.59 11.91 -0.11
N TYR A 117 -6.36 10.84 0.65
CA TYR A 117 -6.70 10.74 2.06
C TYR A 117 -5.39 10.66 2.84
N ILE A 118 -5.19 11.57 3.77
CA ILE A 118 -3.94 11.68 4.54
C ILE A 118 -4.27 11.61 6.03
N SER A 119 -3.85 10.52 6.68
CA SER A 119 -4.04 10.33 8.12
C SER A 119 -3.12 9.24 8.65
N GLN A 120 -2.62 9.40 9.86
CA GLN A 120 -1.86 8.35 10.56
C GLN A 120 -2.68 7.06 10.74
N GLN A 121 -3.99 7.15 10.78
CA GLN A 121 -4.90 6.01 10.86
C GLN A 121 -4.88 5.12 9.59
N LEU A 122 -4.32 5.61 8.48
CA LEU A 122 -4.18 4.84 7.24
C LEU A 122 -2.92 3.94 7.22
N MET A 123 -1.95 4.20 8.10
CA MET A 123 -0.73 3.39 8.14
C MET A 123 -1.03 1.93 8.52
N PRO A 124 -0.52 0.94 7.77
CA PRO A 124 -0.57 -0.45 8.20
C PRO A 124 0.16 -0.65 9.54
N ASP A 125 -0.34 -1.56 10.37
CA ASP A 125 0.33 -1.91 11.63
C ASP A 125 1.55 -2.79 11.38
N VAL A 126 1.50 -3.60 10.31
CA VAL A 126 2.58 -4.50 9.90
C VAL A 126 2.71 -4.49 8.39
N ALA A 127 3.94 -4.29 7.90
CA ALA A 127 4.30 -4.50 6.51
C ALA A 127 5.19 -5.75 6.38
N ILE A 128 4.81 -6.71 5.52
CA ILE A 128 5.58 -7.92 5.28
C ILE A 128 6.23 -7.85 3.90
N LEU A 129 7.54 -7.63 3.86
CA LEU A 129 8.34 -7.55 2.64
C LEU A 129 8.93 -8.93 2.31
N ASP A 130 8.23 -9.74 1.52
CA ASP A 130 8.72 -11.03 1.04
C ASP A 130 9.08 -10.95 -0.44
N PRO A 131 10.35 -11.20 -0.83
CA PRO A 131 10.77 -11.18 -2.23
C PRO A 131 10.04 -12.20 -3.12
N LYS A 132 9.39 -13.21 -2.53
CA LYS A 132 8.55 -14.16 -3.27
C LYS A 132 7.29 -13.49 -3.83
N MET A 133 6.77 -12.44 -3.17
CA MET A 133 5.56 -11.73 -3.59
C MET A 133 5.75 -10.95 -4.89
N THR A 134 6.97 -10.49 -5.16
CA THR A 134 7.33 -9.76 -6.38
C THR A 134 8.00 -10.64 -7.45
N LYS A 135 8.27 -11.93 -7.16
CA LYS A 135 9.04 -12.83 -8.04
C LYS A 135 8.45 -12.99 -9.44
N THR A 136 7.13 -12.99 -9.56
CA THR A 136 6.42 -13.19 -10.84
C THR A 136 6.10 -11.88 -11.55
N LEU A 137 6.53 -10.74 -11.01
CA LEU A 137 6.26 -9.43 -11.59
C LEU A 137 7.00 -9.30 -12.93
N PRO A 138 6.30 -8.95 -14.03
CA PRO A 138 6.93 -8.79 -15.34
C PRO A 138 8.02 -7.71 -15.34
N PRO A 139 9.08 -7.85 -16.17
CA PRO A 139 10.17 -6.87 -16.25
C PRO A 139 9.70 -5.44 -16.47
N ARG A 140 8.71 -5.22 -17.34
CA ARG A 140 8.13 -3.90 -17.61
C ARG A 140 7.52 -3.25 -16.36
N ILE A 141 6.77 -4.04 -15.58
CA ILE A 141 6.16 -3.54 -14.34
C ILE A 141 7.25 -3.32 -13.29
N THR A 142 8.21 -4.24 -13.16
CA THR A 142 9.36 -4.08 -12.26
C THR A 142 10.12 -2.77 -12.55
N ALA A 143 10.37 -2.46 -13.83
CA ALA A 143 11.05 -1.24 -14.23
C ALA A 143 10.21 0.01 -13.88
N SER A 144 8.92 0.03 -14.24
CA SER A 144 8.08 1.21 -14.01
C SER A 144 7.86 1.46 -12.51
N THR A 145 7.61 0.42 -11.71
CA THR A 145 7.45 0.59 -10.26
C THR A 145 8.75 0.93 -9.56
N GLY A 146 9.89 0.39 -10.03
CA GLY A 146 11.19 0.77 -9.48
C GLY A 146 11.58 2.23 -9.78
N MET A 147 11.20 2.76 -10.95
CA MET A 147 11.34 4.19 -11.26
C MET A 147 10.39 5.05 -10.43
N ASP A 148 9.20 4.56 -10.13
CA ASP A 148 8.25 5.19 -9.21
C ASP A 148 8.87 5.35 -7.81
N THR A 149 9.50 4.27 -7.29
CA THR A 149 10.29 4.32 -6.05
C THR A 149 11.37 5.41 -6.08
N LEU A 150 12.10 5.52 -7.21
CA LEU A 150 13.14 6.54 -7.36
C LEU A 150 12.54 7.95 -7.32
N CYS A 151 11.41 8.17 -8.01
CA CYS A 151 10.71 9.45 -8.00
C CYS A 151 10.29 9.84 -6.58
N HIS A 152 9.64 8.95 -5.83
CA HIS A 152 9.24 9.20 -4.46
C HIS A 152 10.42 9.54 -3.56
N ALA A 153 11.54 8.83 -3.68
CA ALA A 153 12.74 9.12 -2.90
C ALA A 153 13.34 10.49 -3.24
N ILE A 154 13.37 10.90 -4.52
CA ILE A 154 13.86 12.21 -4.94
C ILE A 154 12.90 13.31 -4.47
N GLU A 155 11.60 13.10 -4.57
CA GLU A 155 10.58 14.04 -4.10
C GLU A 155 10.68 14.24 -2.59
N ALA A 156 10.81 13.18 -1.80
CA ALA A 156 11.03 13.25 -0.36
C ALA A 156 12.31 14.03 -0.02
N PHE A 157 13.40 13.76 -0.72
CA PHE A 157 14.67 14.47 -0.54
C PHE A 157 14.58 15.97 -0.87
N SER A 158 13.68 16.35 -1.78
CA SER A 158 13.44 17.73 -2.23
C SER A 158 12.30 18.41 -1.48
N CYS A 159 11.58 17.69 -0.62
CA CYS A 159 10.40 18.20 0.09
C CYS A 159 10.78 19.30 1.09
N LEU A 160 9.89 20.29 1.26
CA LEU A 160 10.07 21.35 2.26
C LEU A 160 9.92 20.85 3.71
N GLN A 161 9.21 19.73 3.90
CA GLN A 161 9.00 19.11 5.21
C GLN A 161 10.05 18.07 5.58
N LYS A 162 11.07 17.90 4.74
CA LYS A 162 12.15 16.95 4.99
C LYS A 162 12.86 17.18 6.30
N ASN A 163 13.42 16.13 6.84
CA ASN A 163 14.19 16.11 8.06
C ASN A 163 15.35 15.10 7.95
N PRO A 164 16.31 15.07 8.89
CA PRO A 164 17.47 14.17 8.78
C PRO A 164 17.10 12.67 8.65
N LEU A 165 15.97 12.24 9.20
CA LEU A 165 15.53 10.85 9.11
C LEU A 165 14.96 10.55 7.72
N SER A 166 14.08 11.41 7.21
CA SER A 166 13.53 11.25 5.86
C SER A 166 14.62 11.38 4.80
N ASP A 167 15.60 12.29 4.96
CA ASP A 167 16.77 12.39 4.08
C ASP A 167 17.59 11.10 4.07
N ALA A 168 17.79 10.46 5.22
CA ALA A 168 18.51 9.19 5.30
C ALA A 168 17.76 8.05 4.61
N TYR A 169 16.43 7.97 4.77
CA TYR A 169 15.60 6.97 4.10
C TYR A 169 15.58 7.19 2.59
N ALA A 170 15.38 8.41 2.14
CA ALA A 170 15.39 8.76 0.72
C ALA A 170 16.75 8.46 0.06
N ALA A 171 17.85 8.84 0.69
CA ALA A 171 19.20 8.54 0.19
C ALA A 171 19.43 7.03 0.06
N GLN A 172 19.07 6.25 1.09
CA GLN A 172 19.21 4.80 1.04
C GLN A 172 18.30 4.15 -0.01
N ALA A 173 17.08 4.65 -0.20
CA ALA A 173 16.20 4.19 -1.27
C ALA A 173 16.80 4.43 -2.66
N ILE A 174 17.37 5.62 -2.91
CA ILE A 174 18.05 5.94 -4.17
C ILE A 174 19.22 4.99 -4.43
N GLU A 175 20.05 4.69 -3.43
CA GLU A 175 21.18 3.77 -3.55
C GLU A 175 20.70 2.35 -3.90
N LEU A 176 19.68 1.84 -3.21
CA LEU A 176 19.11 0.53 -3.49
C LEU A 176 18.52 0.44 -4.91
N VAL A 177 17.83 1.47 -5.37
CA VAL A 177 17.30 1.51 -6.75
C VAL A 177 18.46 1.51 -7.76
N ARG A 178 19.49 2.36 -7.57
CA ARG A 178 20.67 2.42 -8.42
C ARG A 178 21.36 1.05 -8.57
N ASP A 179 21.52 0.34 -7.47
CA ASP A 179 22.32 -0.88 -7.42
C ASP A 179 21.54 -2.13 -7.86
N TYR A 180 20.22 -2.14 -7.64
CA TYR A 180 19.42 -3.36 -7.79
C TYR A 180 18.31 -3.31 -8.84
N LEU A 181 17.85 -2.15 -9.29
CA LEU A 181 16.70 -2.08 -10.22
C LEU A 181 17.01 -2.82 -11.53
N LEU A 182 18.14 -2.56 -12.17
CA LEU A 182 18.49 -3.22 -13.42
C LEU A 182 18.58 -4.74 -13.23
N ARG A 183 19.16 -5.20 -12.11
CA ARG A 183 19.23 -6.62 -11.79
C ARG A 183 17.85 -7.23 -11.54
N ALA A 184 16.96 -6.52 -10.87
CA ALA A 184 15.57 -6.97 -10.64
C ALA A 184 14.78 -7.08 -11.95
N VAL A 185 15.02 -6.18 -12.91
CA VAL A 185 14.39 -6.18 -14.24
C VAL A 185 14.93 -7.34 -15.10
N CYS A 186 16.26 -7.46 -15.20
CA CYS A 186 16.90 -8.46 -16.10
C CYS A 186 16.90 -9.87 -15.50
N HIS A 187 16.94 -9.99 -14.17
CA HIS A 187 17.05 -11.26 -13.45
C HIS A 187 15.93 -11.35 -12.39
N GLY A 188 14.68 -11.36 -12.83
CA GLY A 188 13.48 -11.28 -12.00
C GLY A 188 13.37 -12.34 -10.89
N TYR A 189 14.14 -13.44 -10.96
CA TYR A 189 14.20 -14.48 -9.94
C TYR A 189 15.22 -14.22 -8.83
N SER A 190 16.05 -13.17 -8.94
CA SER A 190 17.00 -12.79 -7.90
C SER A 190 16.29 -12.35 -6.63
N LYS A 191 16.29 -13.21 -5.60
CA LYS A 191 15.68 -12.89 -4.29
C LYS A 191 16.30 -11.64 -3.66
N GLU A 192 17.62 -11.50 -3.77
CA GLU A 192 18.36 -10.35 -3.27
C GLU A 192 17.88 -9.05 -3.94
N ALA A 193 17.83 -9.01 -5.28
CA ALA A 193 17.38 -7.82 -5.99
C ALA A 193 15.90 -7.50 -5.72
N ARG A 194 15.04 -8.52 -5.63
CA ARG A 194 13.62 -8.32 -5.27
C ARG A 194 13.45 -7.77 -3.85
N LEU A 195 14.21 -8.29 -2.87
CA LEU A 195 14.16 -7.79 -1.49
C LEU A 195 14.73 -6.37 -1.40
N ALA A 196 15.84 -6.09 -2.09
CA ALA A 196 16.42 -4.75 -2.14
C ALA A 196 15.43 -3.73 -2.70
N MET A 197 14.72 -4.05 -3.80
CA MET A 197 13.69 -3.18 -4.37
C MET A 197 12.49 -3.01 -3.45
N ALA A 198 12.05 -4.06 -2.73
CA ALA A 198 10.98 -3.95 -1.74
C ALA A 198 11.39 -3.01 -0.58
N ASN A 199 12.61 -3.16 -0.07
CA ASN A 199 13.15 -2.25 0.93
C ASN A 199 13.27 -0.81 0.41
N ALA A 200 13.71 -0.61 -0.83
CA ALA A 200 13.77 0.71 -1.45
C ALA A 200 12.40 1.38 -1.50
N SER A 201 11.37 0.63 -1.94
CA SER A 201 9.99 1.12 -2.00
C SER A 201 9.45 1.49 -0.62
N PHE A 202 9.67 0.64 0.37
CA PHE A 202 9.31 0.91 1.77
C PHE A 202 9.99 2.17 2.30
N LEU A 203 11.31 2.30 2.10
CA LEU A 203 12.07 3.46 2.58
C LEU A 203 11.63 4.76 1.88
N ALA A 204 11.38 4.70 0.56
CA ALA A 204 10.89 5.86 -0.18
C ALA A 204 9.49 6.30 0.27
N GLY A 205 8.62 5.34 0.64
CA GLY A 205 7.30 5.64 1.19
C GLY A 205 7.33 6.16 2.63
N ALA A 206 8.36 5.80 3.40
CA ALA A 206 8.54 6.25 4.79
C ALA A 206 9.28 7.58 4.90
N ALA A 207 9.91 8.06 3.81
CA ALA A 207 10.68 9.30 3.73
C ALA A 207 9.77 10.51 3.59
#